data_46ea0bccc00cfd49931eb2915042e300
#
_entry.id   46ea0bccc00cfd49931eb2915042e300
#
_cell.length_a   1.000
_cell.length_b   1.000
_cell.length_c   1.000
_cell.angle_alpha   90.00
_cell.angle_beta   90.00
_cell.angle_gamma   90.00
#
_symmetry.space_group_name_H-M   'P 1'
#
loop_
_entity.id
_entity.type
_entity.pdbx_description
1 polymer ?
#
loop_
_entity_poly.entity_id
_entity_poly.type
_entity_poly.pdbx_seq_one_letter_code
_entity_poly.pdbx_strand_id
1 'polypeptide(L)'
;IPKNVRQIGNVSDSPKIYVEDYVDTFFLQLCDKAKDGPIGAFLVGDMQKSEDEEYVYIYGAIQMHDLKLVGNEYVIDDETWKNAYEDCKQYFEDGEMLGWFVAQPGVELDAKSNIVKLHKKSFPKQNTVFVMKDSAEKEESYFVHKLNDLMEIGGRYTYYEKNPCMQNYMIAARRKNGVSPSETVEDRAAQDFRNMVRSRGSRTHQKKNNRLMYVASSILILVAVIMGVTTL
;
A
#
# COMPACT_ATOMS: atom_id res chain seq x y z
N ILE A 1 -6.46 19.95 2.15
CA ILE A 1 -6.18 18.71 2.90
C ILE A 1 -7.48 17.96 3.09
N PRO A 2 -7.58 16.67 2.73
CA PRO A 2 -8.76 15.85 2.91
C PRO A 2 -9.24 15.81 4.37
N LYS A 3 -10.56 15.74 4.59
CA LYS A 3 -11.13 15.75 5.95
C LYS A 3 -11.06 14.39 6.65
N ASN A 4 -11.23 13.31 5.88
CA ASN A 4 -11.22 11.95 6.40
C ASN A 4 -9.91 11.28 5.99
N VAL A 5 -8.97 11.20 6.93
CA VAL A 5 -7.65 10.62 6.69
C VAL A 5 -7.30 9.58 7.75
N ARG A 6 -6.56 8.55 7.34
CA ARG A 6 -5.92 7.58 8.23
C ARG A 6 -4.41 7.59 7.99
N GLN A 7 -3.66 7.82 9.05
CA GLN A 7 -2.20 7.72 9.01
C GLN A 7 -1.76 6.26 8.99
N ILE A 8 -0.77 5.96 8.15
CA ILE A 8 -0.09 4.67 8.06
C ILE A 8 1.41 4.94 8.20
N GLY A 9 2.02 4.34 9.21
CA GLY A 9 3.45 4.54 9.50
C GLY A 9 3.79 5.91 10.10
N ASN A 10 5.07 6.28 9.98
CA ASN A 10 5.58 7.56 10.45
C ASN A 10 5.60 8.58 9.30
N VAL A 11 4.82 9.62 9.42
CA VAL A 11 4.62 10.66 8.39
C VAL A 11 5.44 11.93 8.65
N SER A 12 6.61 11.80 9.29
CA SER A 12 7.51 12.94 9.53
C SER A 12 8.19 13.45 8.27
N ASP A 13 8.26 12.63 7.22
CA ASP A 13 8.95 12.96 5.98
C ASP A 13 8.17 13.96 5.12
N SER A 14 8.89 14.66 4.24
CA SER A 14 8.32 15.52 3.20
C SER A 14 8.69 14.96 1.82
N PRO A 15 7.77 15.00 0.82
CA PRO A 15 6.40 15.49 0.87
C PRO A 15 5.48 14.58 1.69
N LYS A 16 4.34 15.11 2.13
CA LYS A 16 3.25 14.32 2.70
C LYS A 16 2.50 13.62 1.57
N ILE A 17 2.45 12.29 1.61
CA ILE A 17 1.76 11.49 0.59
C ILE A 17 0.36 11.13 1.08
N TYR A 18 -0.63 11.44 0.25
CA TYR A 18 -2.03 11.11 0.43
C TYR A 18 -2.47 10.16 -0.69
N VAL A 19 -2.93 8.97 -0.34
CA VAL A 19 -3.42 7.96 -1.28
C VAL A 19 -4.91 7.77 -1.06
N GLU A 20 -5.69 7.88 -2.11
CA GLU A 20 -7.13 7.68 -2.04
C GLU A 20 -7.47 6.19 -1.88
N ASP A 21 -8.53 5.87 -1.15
CA ASP A 21 -8.90 4.52 -0.72
C ASP A 21 -9.13 3.53 -1.87
N TYR A 22 -9.74 3.97 -2.99
CA TYR A 22 -9.89 3.13 -4.18
C TYR A 22 -8.55 2.77 -4.83
N VAL A 23 -7.55 3.65 -4.76
CA VAL A 23 -6.19 3.37 -5.23
C VAL A 23 -5.56 2.29 -4.38
N ASP A 24 -5.66 2.40 -3.05
CA ASP A 24 -5.20 1.35 -2.13
C ASP A 24 -5.88 0.00 -2.41
N THR A 25 -7.19 0.02 -2.66
CA THR A 25 -7.96 -1.16 -3.03
C THR A 25 -7.47 -1.76 -4.35
N PHE A 26 -7.17 -0.91 -5.33
CA PHE A 26 -6.66 -1.35 -6.63
C PHE A 26 -5.27 -1.97 -6.52
N PHE A 27 -4.37 -1.38 -5.73
CA PHE A 27 -3.05 -1.96 -5.47
C PHE A 27 -3.14 -3.36 -4.87
N LEU A 28 -4.08 -3.60 -3.95
CA LEU A 28 -4.29 -4.95 -3.42
C LEU A 28 -4.76 -5.93 -4.50
N GLN A 29 -5.67 -5.50 -5.38
CA GLN A 29 -6.13 -6.35 -6.48
C GLN A 29 -5.00 -6.68 -7.45
N LEU A 30 -4.10 -5.74 -7.76
CA LEU A 30 -2.92 -5.98 -8.58
C LEU A 30 -1.93 -6.92 -7.87
N CYS A 31 -1.73 -6.74 -6.56
CA CYS A 31 -0.89 -7.59 -5.75
C CYS A 31 -1.38 -9.04 -5.72
N ASP A 32 -2.69 -9.26 -5.60
CA ASP A 32 -3.29 -10.60 -5.61
C ASP A 32 -3.16 -11.30 -6.98
N LYS A 33 -3.03 -10.53 -8.06
CA LYS A 33 -2.79 -11.04 -9.42
C LYS A 33 -1.32 -11.28 -9.74
N ALA A 34 -0.39 -10.62 -9.04
CA ALA A 34 1.04 -10.71 -9.28
C ALA A 34 1.65 -12.00 -8.70
N LYS A 35 1.21 -13.16 -9.18
CA LYS A 35 1.67 -14.48 -8.71
C LYS A 35 2.86 -15.00 -9.49
N ASP A 36 2.87 -14.76 -10.79
CA ASP A 36 3.84 -15.36 -11.74
C ASP A 36 4.81 -14.34 -12.32
N GLY A 37 4.73 -13.09 -11.93
CA GLY A 37 5.59 -12.02 -12.42
C GLY A 37 5.14 -10.62 -11.99
N PRO A 38 5.87 -9.58 -12.41
CA PRO A 38 5.55 -8.23 -12.02
C PRO A 38 4.26 -7.73 -12.66
N ILE A 39 3.47 -7.03 -11.87
CA ILE A 39 2.34 -6.22 -12.36
C ILE A 39 2.61 -4.78 -11.98
N GLY A 40 2.54 -3.89 -12.95
CA GLY A 40 2.78 -2.46 -12.76
C GLY A 40 1.53 -1.62 -12.91
N ALA A 41 1.57 -0.42 -12.35
CA ALA A 41 0.60 0.64 -12.60
C ALA A 41 1.27 2.01 -12.59
N PHE A 42 0.74 2.95 -13.36
CA PHE A 42 1.09 4.36 -13.27
C PHE A 42 0.24 5.03 -12.20
N LEU A 43 0.83 5.93 -11.44
CA LEU A 43 0.17 6.72 -10.41
C LEU A 43 -0.32 8.03 -11.02
N VAL A 44 -1.58 8.38 -10.74
CA VAL A 44 -2.20 9.61 -11.24
C VAL A 44 -2.66 10.46 -10.06
N GLY A 45 -2.42 11.76 -10.16
CA GLY A 45 -2.80 12.67 -9.09
C GLY A 45 -2.26 14.09 -9.29
N ASP A 46 -2.05 14.79 -8.16
CA ASP A 46 -1.56 16.17 -8.12
C ASP A 46 -0.44 16.34 -7.12
N MET A 47 0.44 17.29 -7.41
CA MET A 47 1.45 17.78 -6.46
C MET A 47 1.12 19.23 -6.07
N GLN A 48 1.08 19.48 -4.77
CA GLN A 48 0.80 20.81 -4.22
C GLN A 48 1.93 21.23 -3.30
N LYS A 49 2.22 22.51 -3.29
CA LYS A 49 3.22 23.11 -2.40
C LYS A 49 2.59 24.27 -1.64
N SER A 50 2.70 24.23 -0.32
CA SER A 50 2.44 25.36 0.55
C SER A 50 3.75 26.01 1.01
N GLU A 51 3.69 27.06 1.82
CA GLU A 51 4.88 27.76 2.30
C GLU A 51 5.83 26.83 3.08
N ASP A 52 5.27 25.91 3.90
CA ASP A 52 6.01 25.08 4.84
C ASP A 52 6.05 23.59 4.46
N GLU A 53 5.21 23.13 3.52
CA GLU A 53 5.04 21.71 3.28
C GLU A 53 4.72 21.39 1.81
N GLU A 54 5.15 20.24 1.36
CA GLU A 54 4.85 19.68 0.03
C GLU A 54 3.91 18.50 0.16
N TYR A 55 2.93 18.41 -0.75
CA TYR A 55 1.89 17.37 -0.73
C TYR A 55 1.84 16.66 -2.08
N VAL A 56 1.66 15.36 -2.04
CA VAL A 56 1.38 14.53 -3.21
C VAL A 56 0.07 13.79 -2.97
N TYR A 57 -0.91 14.05 -3.83
CA TYR A 57 -2.23 13.41 -3.80
C TYR A 57 -2.31 12.39 -4.93
N ILE A 58 -2.45 11.12 -4.59
CA ILE A 58 -2.60 10.02 -5.53
C ILE A 58 -4.06 9.57 -5.47
N TYR A 59 -4.84 9.91 -6.49
CA TYR A 59 -6.26 9.59 -6.58
C TYR A 59 -6.60 8.67 -7.75
N GLY A 60 -5.60 8.26 -8.53
CA GLY A 60 -5.74 7.34 -9.63
C GLY A 60 -4.56 6.40 -9.77
N ALA A 61 -4.83 5.24 -10.32
CA ALA A 61 -3.82 4.30 -10.76
C ALA A 61 -4.29 3.61 -12.03
N ILE A 62 -3.41 3.50 -13.02
CA ILE A 62 -3.67 2.90 -14.32
C ILE A 62 -2.76 1.68 -14.46
N GLN A 63 -3.33 0.49 -14.58
CA GLN A 63 -2.56 -0.74 -14.78
C GLN A 63 -1.76 -0.65 -16.07
N MET A 64 -0.46 -0.97 -16.00
CA MET A 64 0.38 -1.13 -17.17
C MET A 64 -0.11 -2.32 -18.00
N HIS A 65 -0.20 -2.14 -19.31
CA HIS A 65 -0.58 -3.22 -20.23
C HIS A 65 0.40 -4.38 -20.12
N ASP A 66 1.69 -4.06 -20.09
CA ASP A 66 2.77 -5.01 -19.92
C ASP A 66 3.91 -4.37 -19.13
N LEU A 67 4.34 -5.00 -18.06
CA LEU A 67 5.55 -4.65 -17.34
C LEU A 67 6.50 -5.85 -17.43
N LYS A 68 7.57 -5.70 -18.22
CA LYS A 68 8.53 -6.78 -18.46
C LYS A 68 9.64 -6.74 -17.43
N LEU A 69 10.09 -7.92 -17.05
CA LEU A 69 11.33 -8.11 -16.30
C LEU A 69 12.32 -8.83 -17.24
N VAL A 70 13.36 -8.13 -17.66
CA VAL A 70 14.42 -8.66 -18.53
C VAL A 70 15.68 -8.82 -17.69
N GLY A 71 15.99 -10.05 -17.31
CA GLY A 71 16.94 -10.31 -16.23
C GLY A 71 16.40 -9.75 -14.92
N ASN A 72 17.10 -8.77 -14.34
CA ASN A 72 16.67 -8.06 -13.11
C ASN A 72 16.22 -6.62 -13.39
N GLU A 73 15.92 -6.28 -14.65
CA GLU A 73 15.57 -4.92 -15.04
C GLU A 73 14.13 -4.81 -15.49
N TYR A 74 13.38 -3.87 -14.88
CA TYR A 74 12.03 -3.54 -15.34
C TYR A 74 12.08 -2.72 -16.62
N VAL A 75 11.24 -3.08 -17.58
CA VAL A 75 11.12 -2.40 -18.88
C VAL A 75 9.66 -2.06 -19.13
N ILE A 76 9.40 -0.79 -19.41
CA ILE A 76 8.10 -0.26 -19.83
C ILE A 76 8.23 0.14 -21.29
N ASP A 77 7.52 -0.54 -22.18
CA ASP A 77 7.56 -0.27 -23.62
C ASP A 77 6.66 0.90 -24.05
N ASP A 78 6.87 1.38 -25.28
CA ASP A 78 6.14 2.53 -25.82
C ASP A 78 4.63 2.28 -25.94
N GLU A 79 4.21 1.03 -26.19
CA GLU A 79 2.81 0.65 -26.27
C GLU A 79 2.12 0.75 -24.92
N THR A 80 2.80 0.30 -23.86
CA THR A 80 2.32 0.46 -22.48
C THR A 80 2.14 1.93 -22.10
N TRP A 81 3.09 2.79 -22.48
CA TRP A 81 2.97 4.24 -22.28
C TRP A 81 1.78 4.83 -23.05
N LYS A 82 1.64 4.48 -24.33
CA LYS A 82 0.55 4.97 -25.17
C LYS A 82 -0.80 4.61 -24.58
N ASN A 83 -1.01 3.35 -24.24
CA ASN A 83 -2.27 2.88 -23.64
C ASN A 83 -2.57 3.58 -22.31
N ALA A 84 -1.54 3.80 -21.49
CA ALA A 84 -1.69 4.51 -20.22
C ALA A 84 -2.08 5.98 -20.39
N TYR A 85 -1.51 6.67 -21.38
CA TYR A 85 -1.90 8.06 -21.72
C TYR A 85 -3.35 8.15 -22.23
N GLU A 86 -3.79 7.18 -23.02
CA GLU A 86 -5.19 7.10 -23.50
C GLU A 86 -6.15 6.89 -22.33
N ASP A 87 -5.86 5.93 -21.43
CA ASP A 87 -6.65 5.68 -20.23
C ASP A 87 -6.62 6.88 -19.26
N CYS A 88 -5.47 7.53 -19.09
CA CYS A 88 -5.35 8.72 -18.25
C CYS A 88 -6.26 9.84 -18.76
N LYS A 89 -6.20 10.13 -20.05
CA LYS A 89 -7.04 11.14 -20.70
C LYS A 89 -8.54 10.81 -20.62
N GLN A 90 -8.88 9.52 -20.71
CA GLN A 90 -10.27 9.08 -20.69
C GLN A 90 -10.88 9.15 -19.29
N TYR A 91 -10.15 8.79 -18.25
CA TYR A 91 -10.69 8.63 -16.89
C TYR A 91 -10.24 9.71 -15.91
N PHE A 92 -9.09 10.35 -16.13
CA PHE A 92 -8.45 11.29 -15.22
C PHE A 92 -8.02 12.57 -15.96
N GLU A 93 -8.98 13.23 -16.59
CA GLU A 93 -8.76 14.34 -17.53
C GLU A 93 -7.77 15.42 -17.04
N ASP A 94 -7.83 15.77 -15.74
CA ASP A 94 -6.98 16.77 -15.10
C ASP A 94 -5.81 16.17 -14.32
N GLY A 95 -5.63 14.85 -14.36
CA GLY A 95 -4.61 14.15 -13.58
C GLY A 95 -3.25 14.13 -14.25
N GLU A 96 -2.20 14.30 -13.46
CA GLU A 96 -0.82 14.13 -13.89
C GLU A 96 -0.30 12.74 -13.50
N MET A 97 0.50 12.11 -14.37
CA MET A 97 1.23 10.90 -14.01
C MET A 97 2.38 11.26 -13.07
N LEU A 98 2.29 10.83 -11.82
CA LEU A 98 3.20 11.19 -10.73
C LEU A 98 4.27 10.15 -10.42
N GLY A 99 4.21 9.01 -11.06
CA GLY A 99 5.11 7.89 -10.78
C GLY A 99 4.52 6.55 -11.13
N TRP A 100 5.00 5.50 -10.49
CA TRP A 100 4.59 4.15 -10.79
C TRP A 100 4.63 3.21 -9.58
N PHE A 101 3.91 2.12 -9.72
CA PHE A 101 3.76 1.05 -8.74
C PHE A 101 4.19 -0.27 -9.37
N VAL A 102 4.79 -1.16 -8.58
CA VAL A 102 5.02 -2.55 -8.95
C VAL A 102 4.62 -3.49 -7.81
N ALA A 103 3.94 -4.57 -8.17
CA ALA A 103 3.73 -5.73 -7.31
C ALA A 103 4.43 -6.94 -7.91
N GLN A 104 5.19 -7.66 -7.11
CA GLN A 104 5.91 -8.89 -7.49
C GLN A 104 6.23 -9.73 -6.26
N PRO A 105 6.20 -11.09 -6.34
CA PRO A 105 6.67 -11.94 -5.25
C PRO A 105 8.17 -11.77 -5.00
N GLY A 106 8.58 -11.61 -3.74
CA GLY A 106 9.99 -11.56 -3.33
C GLY A 106 10.76 -10.39 -3.92
N VAL A 107 10.11 -9.23 -4.09
CA VAL A 107 10.76 -8.01 -4.55
C VAL A 107 11.73 -7.53 -3.48
N GLU A 108 13.02 -7.60 -3.77
CA GLU A 108 14.05 -7.02 -2.92
C GLU A 108 14.50 -5.64 -3.43
N LEU A 109 14.81 -4.76 -2.48
CA LEU A 109 15.22 -3.37 -2.74
C LEU A 109 16.57 -3.24 -3.47
N ASP A 110 17.38 -4.31 -3.58
CA ASP A 110 18.67 -4.30 -4.26
C ASP A 110 18.57 -4.09 -5.78
N ALA A 111 17.39 -4.22 -6.36
CA ALA A 111 17.11 -3.77 -7.73
C ALA A 111 17.12 -2.23 -7.89
N LYS A 112 17.50 -1.48 -6.85
CA LYS A 112 17.48 0.00 -6.81
C LYS A 112 18.16 0.68 -7.99
N SER A 113 19.23 0.13 -8.53
CA SER A 113 19.96 0.81 -9.60
C SER A 113 19.15 0.93 -10.89
N ASN A 114 18.42 -0.11 -11.29
CA ASN A 114 17.55 -0.06 -12.47
C ASN A 114 16.25 0.69 -12.18
N ILE A 115 15.62 0.44 -11.04
CA ILE A 115 14.40 1.16 -10.62
C ILE A 115 14.65 2.67 -10.57
N VAL A 116 15.75 3.11 -9.96
CA VAL A 116 16.11 4.52 -9.88
C VAL A 116 16.34 5.10 -11.27
N LYS A 117 17.09 4.41 -12.14
CA LYS A 117 17.33 4.85 -13.52
C LYS A 117 16.04 4.95 -14.33
N LEU A 118 15.18 3.92 -14.24
CA LEU A 118 13.90 3.89 -14.92
C LEU A 118 12.99 5.02 -14.43
N HIS A 119 12.90 5.20 -13.11
CA HIS A 119 12.09 6.27 -12.51
C HIS A 119 12.57 7.66 -12.98
N LYS A 120 13.86 7.95 -12.86
CA LYS A 120 14.43 9.23 -13.28
C LYS A 120 14.20 9.53 -14.76
N LYS A 121 14.31 8.51 -15.62
CA LYS A 121 14.04 8.66 -17.05
C LYS A 121 12.56 8.96 -17.33
N SER A 122 11.66 8.30 -16.62
CA SER A 122 10.22 8.35 -16.85
C SER A 122 9.53 9.49 -16.09
N PHE A 123 10.03 9.80 -14.88
CA PHE A 123 9.46 10.78 -13.95
C PHE A 123 10.56 11.70 -13.39
N PRO A 124 11.09 12.62 -14.21
CA PRO A 124 12.24 13.46 -13.82
C PRO A 124 11.92 14.52 -12.76
N LYS A 125 10.63 14.84 -12.52
CA LYS A 125 10.23 15.83 -11.53
C LYS A 125 10.55 15.37 -10.11
N GLN A 126 10.87 16.33 -9.23
CA GLN A 126 10.99 16.09 -7.79
C GLN A 126 9.62 15.72 -7.22
N ASN A 127 9.64 14.96 -6.11
CA ASN A 127 8.46 14.48 -5.40
C ASN A 127 7.58 13.48 -6.18
N THR A 128 8.02 13.00 -7.34
CA THR A 128 7.38 11.87 -7.98
C THR A 128 7.57 10.60 -7.16
N VAL A 129 6.62 9.67 -7.21
CA VAL A 129 6.49 8.56 -6.25
C VAL A 129 6.70 7.22 -6.94
N PHE A 130 7.47 6.36 -6.30
CA PHE A 130 7.55 4.95 -6.61
C PHE A 130 7.00 4.12 -5.46
N VAL A 131 6.14 3.15 -5.76
CA VAL A 131 5.56 2.24 -4.78
C VAL A 131 5.92 0.81 -5.14
N MET A 132 6.44 0.09 -4.18
CA MET A 132 6.79 -1.32 -4.32
C MET A 132 5.99 -2.15 -3.33
N LYS A 133 5.42 -3.27 -3.80
CA LYS A 133 4.67 -4.18 -2.97
C LYS A 133 5.10 -5.62 -3.21
N ASP A 134 5.53 -6.29 -2.14
CA ASP A 134 5.75 -7.72 -2.17
C ASP A 134 4.39 -8.44 -2.14
N SER A 135 4.10 -9.20 -3.20
CA SER A 135 2.83 -9.92 -3.29
C SER A 135 2.78 -11.19 -2.42
N ALA A 136 3.92 -11.73 -1.99
CA ALA A 136 4.01 -12.87 -1.08
C ALA A 136 3.85 -12.43 0.38
N GLU A 137 4.68 -11.49 0.84
CA GLU A 137 4.69 -11.01 2.23
C GLU A 137 3.67 -9.90 2.48
N LYS A 138 3.12 -9.30 1.41
CA LYS A 138 2.20 -8.14 1.43
C LYS A 138 2.80 -6.88 2.05
N GLU A 139 4.11 -6.82 2.12
CA GLU A 139 4.84 -5.63 2.54
C GLU A 139 4.81 -4.56 1.44
N GLU A 140 4.75 -3.30 1.86
CA GLU A 140 4.61 -2.15 0.97
C GLU A 140 5.59 -1.06 1.38
N SER A 141 6.36 -0.55 0.42
CA SER A 141 7.28 0.57 0.61
C SER A 141 7.00 1.68 -0.39
N TYR A 142 7.07 2.91 0.10
CA TYR A 142 6.91 4.14 -0.68
C TYR A 142 8.24 4.88 -0.78
N PHE A 143 8.55 5.32 -1.98
CA PHE A 143 9.76 6.08 -2.27
C PHE A 143 9.41 7.37 -2.97
N VAL A 144 10.16 8.40 -2.69
CA VAL A 144 10.02 9.72 -3.30
C VAL A 144 11.29 10.10 -4.03
N HIS A 145 11.16 10.62 -5.24
CA HIS A 145 12.29 11.14 -6.00
C HIS A 145 12.77 12.47 -5.42
N LYS A 146 13.90 12.43 -4.74
CA LYS A 146 14.60 13.59 -4.19
C LYS A 146 16.11 13.48 -4.40
N LEU A 147 16.75 14.62 -4.61
CA LEU A 147 18.21 14.69 -4.72
C LEU A 147 18.80 13.65 -5.69
N ASN A 148 18.09 13.43 -6.80
CA ASN A 148 18.52 12.49 -7.83
C ASN A 148 18.49 11.00 -7.43
N ASP A 149 17.78 10.64 -6.35
CA ASP A 149 17.62 9.28 -5.84
C ASP A 149 16.16 9.02 -5.43
N LEU A 150 15.83 7.75 -5.19
CA LEU A 150 14.57 7.33 -4.58
C LEU A 150 14.79 7.13 -3.09
N MET A 151 14.22 8.03 -2.29
CA MET A 151 14.28 7.98 -0.84
C MET A 151 13.05 7.30 -0.28
N GLU A 152 13.23 6.26 0.52
CA GLU A 152 12.13 5.62 1.24
C GLU A 152 11.55 6.58 2.27
N ILE A 153 10.22 6.59 2.38
CA ILE A 153 9.49 7.37 3.37
C ILE A 153 8.84 6.45 4.40
N GLY A 154 8.81 6.91 5.66
CA GLY A 154 8.34 6.12 6.79
C GLY A 154 6.82 5.95 6.87
N GLY A 155 6.03 6.71 6.10
CA GLY A 155 4.59 6.63 6.16
C GLY A 155 3.85 7.52 5.19
N ARG A 156 2.54 7.34 5.15
CA ARG A 156 1.59 8.04 4.28
C ARG A 156 0.22 8.20 4.93
N TYR A 157 -0.65 8.93 4.27
CA TYR A 157 -2.06 9.02 4.63
C TYR A 157 -2.91 8.29 3.59
N THR A 158 -3.88 7.50 4.02
CA THR A 158 -5.01 7.08 3.19
C THR A 158 -6.16 8.03 3.46
N TYR A 159 -6.83 8.53 2.40
CA TYR A 159 -7.97 9.41 2.54
C TYR A 159 -9.20 8.86 1.81
N TYR A 160 -10.36 9.31 2.25
CA TYR A 160 -11.66 8.81 1.82
C TYR A 160 -12.48 9.96 1.27
N GLU A 161 -12.59 10.01 -0.05
CA GLU A 161 -13.42 10.97 -0.79
C GLU A 161 -14.14 10.27 -1.94
N LYS A 162 -15.18 10.92 -2.48
CA LYS A 162 -15.84 10.40 -3.68
C LYS A 162 -14.87 10.47 -4.86
N ASN A 163 -14.58 9.34 -5.46
CA ASN A 163 -13.67 9.23 -6.60
C ASN A 163 -14.31 8.44 -7.76
N PRO A 164 -15.25 9.06 -8.49
CA PRO A 164 -15.93 8.40 -9.60
C PRO A 164 -14.96 8.04 -10.73
N CYS A 165 -13.88 8.80 -10.92
CA CYS A 165 -12.88 8.54 -11.95
C CYS A 165 -12.20 7.19 -11.73
N MET A 166 -11.67 6.95 -10.53
CA MET A 166 -11.02 5.67 -10.20
C MET A 166 -12.02 4.51 -10.17
N GLN A 167 -13.24 4.74 -9.67
CA GLN A 167 -14.30 3.72 -9.70
C GLN A 167 -14.62 3.29 -11.14
N ASN A 168 -14.84 4.24 -12.05
CA ASN A 168 -15.13 3.96 -13.45
C ASN A 168 -13.98 3.23 -14.14
N TYR A 169 -12.75 3.65 -13.86
CA TYR A 169 -11.56 2.97 -14.36
C TYR A 169 -11.51 1.51 -13.87
N MET A 170 -11.68 1.27 -12.56
CA MET A 170 -11.66 -0.08 -12.00
C MET A 170 -12.73 -0.98 -12.59
N ILE A 171 -13.95 -0.46 -12.85
CA ILE A 171 -15.04 -1.21 -13.51
C ILE A 171 -14.63 -1.58 -14.94
N ALA A 172 -14.07 -0.64 -15.69
CA ALA A 172 -13.63 -0.87 -17.07
C ALA A 172 -12.47 -1.87 -17.14
N ALA A 173 -11.48 -1.75 -16.26
CA ALA A 173 -10.36 -2.66 -16.16
C ALA A 173 -10.79 -4.11 -15.83
N ARG A 174 -11.78 -4.28 -14.96
CA ARG A 174 -12.36 -5.60 -14.66
C ARG A 174 -13.03 -6.21 -15.89
N ARG A 175 -13.78 -5.43 -16.67
CA ARG A 175 -14.43 -5.91 -17.90
C ARG A 175 -13.42 -6.34 -18.95
N LYS A 176 -12.33 -5.60 -19.12
CA LYS A 176 -11.23 -5.98 -20.04
C LYS A 176 -10.59 -7.32 -19.63
N ASN A 177 -10.49 -7.60 -18.35
CA ASN A 177 -9.82 -8.80 -17.81
C ASN A 177 -10.78 -9.98 -17.54
N GLY A 178 -12.04 -9.94 -18.03
CA GLY A 178 -13.00 -11.04 -17.93
C GLY A 178 -13.56 -11.29 -16.52
N VAL A 179 -13.37 -10.37 -15.58
CA VAL A 179 -13.90 -10.48 -14.20
C VAL A 179 -15.31 -9.90 -14.15
N SER A 180 -16.27 -10.72 -13.68
CA SER A 180 -17.67 -10.33 -13.56
C SER A 180 -17.88 -9.21 -12.54
N PRO A 181 -18.72 -8.20 -12.80
CA PRO A 181 -18.97 -7.07 -11.89
C PRO A 181 -19.58 -7.42 -10.52
N SER A 182 -20.03 -8.67 -10.36
CA SER A 182 -20.70 -9.16 -9.15
C SER A 182 -19.74 -9.66 -8.05
N GLU A 183 -18.44 -9.76 -8.31
CA GLU A 183 -17.49 -9.93 -7.22
C GLU A 183 -17.33 -8.60 -6.52
N THR A 184 -18.18 -8.43 -5.55
CA THR A 184 -18.29 -7.39 -4.55
C THR A 184 -16.97 -6.69 -4.30
N VAL A 185 -16.98 -5.37 -4.41
CA VAL A 185 -16.18 -4.53 -3.55
C VAL A 185 -16.56 -4.93 -2.11
N GLU A 186 -15.87 -5.92 -1.56
CA GLU A 186 -16.02 -6.23 -0.15
C GLU A 186 -15.69 -4.92 0.58
N ASP A 187 -16.69 -4.44 1.28
CA ASP A 187 -16.61 -3.19 2.01
C ASP A 187 -15.41 -3.28 2.98
N ARG A 188 -14.29 -2.69 2.59
CA ARG A 188 -13.05 -2.71 3.33
C ARG A 188 -13.22 -2.14 4.73
N ALA A 189 -14.12 -1.14 4.85
CA ALA A 189 -14.49 -0.61 6.15
C ALA A 189 -15.14 -1.67 7.02
N ALA A 190 -15.96 -2.56 6.45
CA ALA A 190 -16.57 -3.68 7.17
C ALA A 190 -15.54 -4.78 7.48
N GLN A 191 -14.58 -5.04 6.59
CA GLN A 191 -13.48 -6.00 6.88
C GLN A 191 -12.52 -5.46 7.93
N ASP A 192 -12.09 -4.21 7.83
CA ASP A 192 -11.22 -3.56 8.80
C ASP A 192 -11.92 -3.46 10.16
N PHE A 193 -13.23 -3.20 10.19
CA PHE A 193 -14.02 -3.24 11.42
C PHE A 193 -14.10 -4.65 12.01
N ARG A 194 -14.37 -5.68 11.20
CA ARG A 194 -14.36 -7.09 11.65
C ARG A 194 -13.00 -7.52 12.16
N ASN A 195 -11.93 -7.13 11.48
CA ASN A 195 -10.55 -7.43 11.91
C ASN A 195 -10.18 -6.70 13.20
N MET A 196 -10.63 -5.45 13.36
CA MET A 196 -10.44 -4.65 14.56
C MET A 196 -11.22 -5.24 15.74
N VAL A 197 -12.45 -5.70 15.53
CA VAL A 197 -13.27 -6.39 16.55
C VAL A 197 -12.64 -7.73 16.92
N ARG A 198 -12.16 -8.53 15.94
CA ARG A 198 -11.44 -9.78 16.21
C ARG A 198 -10.15 -9.56 17.01
N SER A 199 -9.36 -8.56 16.65
CA SER A 199 -8.11 -8.25 17.36
C SER A 199 -8.35 -7.76 18.78
N ARG A 200 -9.44 -7.03 19.04
CA ARG A 200 -9.87 -6.64 20.40
C ARG A 200 -10.35 -7.86 21.19
N GLY A 201 -11.13 -8.75 20.58
CA GLY A 201 -11.58 -9.98 21.20
C GLY A 201 -10.42 -10.91 21.60
N SER A 202 -9.43 -11.11 20.74
CA SER A 202 -8.25 -11.92 21.03
C SER A 202 -7.36 -11.31 22.14
N ARG A 203 -7.19 -9.99 22.16
CA ARG A 203 -6.45 -9.30 23.23
C ARG A 203 -7.14 -9.41 24.59
N THR A 204 -8.47 -9.42 24.61
CA THR A 204 -9.24 -9.59 25.86
C THR A 204 -9.13 -11.03 26.38
N HIS A 205 -9.15 -12.04 25.52
CA HIS A 205 -8.94 -13.44 25.89
C HIS A 205 -7.51 -13.68 26.39
N GLN A 206 -6.50 -13.09 25.74
CA GLN A 206 -5.11 -13.26 26.14
C GLN A 206 -4.82 -12.59 27.51
N LYS A 207 -5.40 -11.42 27.80
CA LYS A 207 -5.32 -10.81 29.13
C LYS A 207 -5.99 -11.63 30.23
N LYS A 208 -7.10 -12.31 29.90
CA LYS A 208 -7.82 -13.17 30.86
C LYS A 208 -7.04 -14.45 31.15
N ASN A 209 -6.42 -15.07 30.16
CA ASN A 209 -5.56 -16.24 30.33
C ASN A 209 -4.29 -15.94 31.13
N ASN A 210 -3.66 -14.79 30.87
CA ASN A 210 -2.46 -14.38 31.62
C ASN A 210 -2.81 -14.11 33.11
N ARG A 211 -3.95 -13.50 33.42
CA ARG A 211 -4.40 -13.32 34.81
C ARG A 211 -4.62 -14.66 35.51
N LEU A 212 -5.28 -15.61 34.84
CA LEU A 212 -5.49 -16.98 35.38
C LEU A 212 -4.15 -17.70 35.63
N MET A 213 -3.18 -17.55 34.74
CA MET A 213 -1.86 -18.13 34.89
C MET A 213 -1.07 -17.54 36.08
N TYR A 214 -1.15 -16.22 36.30
CA TYR A 214 -0.52 -15.58 37.45
C TYR A 214 -1.15 -15.98 38.77
N VAL A 215 -2.50 -16.13 38.82
CA VAL A 215 -3.19 -16.62 40.02
C VAL A 215 -2.82 -18.07 40.31
N ALA A 216 -2.77 -18.93 39.31
CA ALA A 216 -2.39 -20.34 39.47
C ALA A 216 -0.92 -20.48 39.97
N SER A 217 0.00 -19.71 39.45
CA SER A 217 1.41 -19.72 39.86
C SER A 217 1.60 -19.22 41.30
N SER A 218 0.86 -18.18 41.71
CA SER A 218 0.94 -17.67 43.09
C SER A 218 0.41 -18.68 44.12
N ILE A 219 -0.65 -19.41 43.80
CA ILE A 219 -1.20 -20.49 44.68
C ILE A 219 -0.17 -21.62 44.81
N LEU A 220 0.49 -22.05 43.73
CA LEU A 220 1.51 -23.08 43.74
C LEU A 220 2.72 -22.70 44.62
N ILE A 221 3.16 -21.48 44.57
CA ILE A 221 4.27 -20.97 45.40
C ILE A 221 3.84 -20.98 46.90
N LEU A 222 2.61 -20.57 47.19
CA LEU A 222 2.10 -20.55 48.55
C LEU A 222 1.99 -21.95 49.17
N VAL A 223 1.54 -22.92 48.39
CA VAL A 223 1.50 -24.36 48.78
C VAL A 223 2.91 -24.94 49.03
N ALA A 224 3.87 -24.60 48.16
CA ALA A 224 5.25 -25.04 48.32
C ALA A 224 5.91 -24.47 49.58
N VAL A 225 5.63 -23.22 49.95
CA VAL A 225 6.13 -22.61 51.18
C VAL A 225 5.52 -23.24 52.43
N ILE A 226 4.19 -23.53 52.41
CA ILE A 226 3.54 -24.20 53.53
C ILE A 226 4.07 -25.63 53.74
N MET A 227 4.28 -26.37 52.67
CA MET A 227 4.86 -27.71 52.77
C MET A 227 6.30 -27.67 53.23
N GLY A 228 7.12 -26.71 52.84
CA GLY A 228 8.47 -26.54 53.30
C GLY A 228 8.59 -26.20 54.79
N VAL A 229 7.62 -25.48 55.34
CA VAL A 229 7.59 -25.14 56.78
C VAL A 229 7.09 -26.25 57.66
N THR A 230 6.28 -27.18 57.13
CA THR A 230 5.74 -28.34 57.87
C THR A 230 6.67 -29.55 57.89
N THR A 231 7.78 -29.50 57.12
CA THR A 231 8.79 -30.61 57.04
C THR A 231 10.09 -30.27 57.77
N LEU A 232 10.15 -29.13 58.44
CA LEU A 232 11.23 -28.69 59.36
C LEU A 232 10.77 -28.88 60.81
#